data_df5f5e01b549a286c813d013e339388a
#
_entry.id   df5f5e01b549a286c813d013e339388a
#
_cell.length_a   1.000
_cell.length_b   1.000
_cell.length_c   1.000
_cell.angle_alpha   90.00
_cell.angle_beta   90.00
_cell.angle_gamma   90.00
#
_symmetry.space_group_name_H-M   'P 1'
#
loop_
_entity.id
_entity.type
_entity.pdbx_description
1 polymer ?
#
loop_
_entity_poly.entity_id
_entity_poly.type
_entity_poly.pdbx_seq_one_letter_code
_entity_poly.pdbx_strand_id
1 'polypeptide(L)'
;MNRDEMDLPEPVVELAWWPCSRPIVPLELTRLNRVGEAMTRARLPKPQSSALATAEQLLAWVNNRWLHSSTSYFGPPDANMILDRVAAGGRFGSVEYTIVLSQALNAVEIPARRLVLYADGYHARQDALHHVTEAWIDDLGKWILLDGRNGATWRDSDGTPLSGLELQRRYHAGDRPEFNGARTGRSFDAAEAENWFSYFAMVTAKDGLAWTDGSYVPVMAGGTVIRSSRLADSDVDAAPDLSAISTSVTDRGGPALVFHTDHPYANGFVVSDTTTKDTTFLELDEALSLAGEPGDQRLTVAVTTPYCSLSPRHLHYVTR
;
A
#
# COMPACT_ATOMS: atom_id res chain seq x y z
N MET A 1 44.32 17.52 38.36
CA MET A 1 43.23 16.57 38.55
C MET A 1 42.55 16.44 37.20
N ASN A 2 43.09 15.55 36.38
CA ASN A 2 42.50 15.19 35.09
C ASN A 2 41.29 14.29 35.38
N ARG A 3 40.12 14.74 35.02
CA ARG A 3 38.98 13.83 34.85
C ARG A 3 39.18 13.17 33.50
N ASP A 4 39.56 11.90 33.56
CA ASP A 4 39.40 11.02 32.41
C ASP A 4 37.93 11.01 32.04
N GLU A 5 37.58 11.71 30.93
CA GLU A 5 36.39 11.42 30.22
C GLU A 5 36.49 9.98 29.75
N MET A 6 35.79 9.08 30.45
CA MET A 6 35.57 7.75 29.91
C MET A 6 34.80 7.94 28.58
N ASP A 7 35.51 7.80 27.49
CA ASP A 7 34.96 7.55 26.20
C ASP A 7 34.10 6.29 26.32
N LEU A 8 32.80 6.44 26.54
CA LEU A 8 31.86 5.34 26.42
C LEU A 8 31.86 4.95 24.95
N PRO A 9 32.17 3.69 24.63
CA PRO A 9 32.19 3.27 23.22
C PRO A 9 30.82 3.50 22.59
N GLU A 10 30.84 4.07 21.38
CA GLU A 10 29.62 4.24 20.62
C GLU A 10 28.93 2.88 20.42
N PRO A 11 27.60 2.79 20.63
CA PRO A 11 26.89 1.55 20.42
C PRO A 11 26.97 1.15 18.95
N VAL A 12 27.54 -0.01 18.68
CA VAL A 12 27.58 -0.59 17.35
C VAL A 12 26.27 -1.36 17.12
N VAL A 13 25.46 -0.88 16.19
CA VAL A 13 24.22 -1.55 15.79
C VAL A 13 24.49 -2.33 14.51
N GLU A 14 24.45 -3.66 14.61
CA GLU A 14 24.59 -4.57 13.49
C GLU A 14 23.21 -5.13 13.10
N LEU A 15 22.74 -4.78 11.90
CA LEU A 15 21.43 -5.16 11.40
C LEU A 15 21.54 -6.45 10.59
N ALA A 16 20.92 -7.52 11.03
CA ALA A 16 20.99 -8.83 10.39
C ALA A 16 20.35 -8.86 8.99
N TRP A 17 19.37 -8.03 8.75
CA TRP A 17 18.76 -7.80 7.43
C TRP A 17 18.03 -6.44 7.41
N TRP A 18 18.30 -5.64 6.38
CA TRP A 18 17.71 -4.32 6.30
C TRP A 18 17.61 -3.79 4.87
N PRO A 19 16.44 -3.69 4.29
CA PRO A 19 16.27 -3.02 3.02
C PRO A 19 16.33 -1.50 3.26
N CYS A 20 17.52 -0.91 3.14
CA CYS A 20 17.72 0.52 3.36
C CYS A 20 17.42 1.40 2.16
N SER A 21 16.97 0.87 1.04
CA SER A 21 16.65 1.69 -0.13
C SER A 21 15.25 2.26 0.02
N ARG A 22 15.14 3.59 0.13
CA ARG A 22 13.86 4.26 -0.08
C ARG A 22 13.49 4.14 -1.55
N PRO A 23 12.22 3.86 -1.88
CA PRO A 23 11.78 3.80 -3.26
C PRO A 23 12.04 5.15 -3.94
N ILE A 24 12.48 5.12 -5.21
CA ILE A 24 12.64 6.30 -6.06
C ILE A 24 11.28 6.96 -6.29
N VAL A 25 10.23 6.14 -6.34
CA VAL A 25 8.85 6.58 -6.45
C VAL A 25 8.22 6.59 -5.06
N PRO A 26 7.96 7.77 -4.47
CA PRO A 26 7.31 7.83 -3.18
C PRO A 26 5.90 7.25 -3.25
N LEU A 27 5.47 6.62 -2.16
CA LEU A 27 4.09 6.17 -2.01
C LEU A 27 3.15 7.37 -2.01
N GLU A 28 2.34 7.50 -3.05
CA GLU A 28 1.32 8.53 -3.15
C GLU A 28 -0.07 7.89 -3.00
N LEU A 29 -0.72 8.14 -1.87
CA LEU A 29 -2.07 7.69 -1.62
C LEU A 29 -3.06 8.76 -2.08
N THR A 30 -4.12 8.34 -2.78
CA THR A 30 -5.23 9.24 -3.14
C THR A 30 -6.14 9.42 -1.92
N ARG A 31 -5.83 10.39 -1.09
CA ARG A 31 -6.55 10.64 0.17
C ARG A 31 -7.40 11.90 0.09
N LEU A 32 -8.48 11.90 0.85
CA LEU A 32 -9.23 13.10 1.18
C LEU A 32 -8.61 13.80 2.41
N ASN A 33 -8.99 15.04 2.67
CA ASN A 33 -8.68 15.66 3.96
C ASN A 33 -9.46 14.96 5.09
N ARG A 34 -9.09 15.25 6.34
CA ARG A 34 -9.70 14.60 7.53
C ARG A 34 -11.23 14.68 7.55
N VAL A 35 -11.81 15.80 7.10
CA VAL A 35 -13.28 15.97 7.04
C VAL A 35 -13.87 15.07 5.95
N GLY A 36 -13.29 15.07 4.76
CA GLY A 36 -13.70 14.21 3.65
C GLY A 36 -13.59 12.73 3.99
N GLU A 37 -12.48 12.30 4.63
CA GLU A 37 -12.32 10.92 5.10
C GLU A 37 -13.38 10.54 6.14
N ALA A 38 -13.69 11.42 7.10
CA ALA A 38 -14.74 11.17 8.08
C ALA A 38 -16.12 11.05 7.42
N MET A 39 -16.43 11.90 6.43
CA MET A 39 -17.68 11.83 5.64
C MET A 39 -17.76 10.53 4.84
N THR A 40 -16.66 10.12 4.22
CA THR A 40 -16.58 8.84 3.49
C THR A 40 -16.82 7.69 4.46
N ARG A 41 -16.07 7.64 5.57
CA ARG A 41 -16.19 6.59 6.61
C ARG A 41 -17.61 6.43 7.12
N ALA A 42 -18.35 7.52 7.30
CA ALA A 42 -19.74 7.49 7.74
C ALA A 42 -20.72 6.81 6.75
N ARG A 43 -20.31 6.65 5.49
CA ARG A 43 -21.11 5.99 4.42
C ARG A 43 -20.75 4.52 4.24
N LEU A 44 -19.61 4.09 4.78
CA LEU A 44 -19.08 2.75 4.57
C LEU A 44 -19.73 1.72 5.49
N PRO A 45 -19.76 0.45 5.09
CA PRO A 45 -20.04 -0.63 6.03
C PRO A 45 -18.96 -0.64 7.13
N LYS A 46 -19.32 -1.16 8.30
CA LYS A 46 -18.37 -1.29 9.41
C LYS A 46 -17.21 -2.20 9.01
N PRO A 47 -15.95 -1.78 9.21
CA PRO A 47 -14.79 -2.61 8.92
C PRO A 47 -14.86 -3.99 9.61
N GLN A 48 -14.31 -4.99 8.95
CA GLN A 48 -14.16 -6.34 9.49
C GLN A 48 -12.95 -6.43 10.42
N SER A 49 -12.70 -7.61 10.96
CA SER A 49 -11.58 -7.87 11.90
C SER A 49 -10.20 -7.92 11.22
N SER A 50 -10.14 -8.05 9.90
CA SER A 50 -8.89 -8.07 9.14
C SER A 50 -8.92 -7.07 7.99
N ALA A 51 -7.73 -6.61 7.55
CA ALA A 51 -7.60 -5.70 6.43
C ALA A 51 -8.09 -6.35 5.13
N LEU A 52 -7.78 -7.63 4.89
CA LEU A 52 -8.24 -8.36 3.71
C LEU A 52 -9.76 -8.45 3.66
N ALA A 53 -10.41 -8.89 4.72
CA ALA A 53 -11.87 -9.02 4.75
C ALA A 53 -12.56 -7.66 4.59
N THR A 54 -11.98 -6.59 5.15
CA THR A 54 -12.47 -5.22 4.98
C THR A 54 -12.33 -4.76 3.54
N ALA A 55 -11.19 -5.02 2.89
CA ALA A 55 -10.94 -4.64 1.51
C ALA A 55 -11.91 -5.35 0.54
N GLU A 56 -12.15 -6.64 0.72
CA GLU A 56 -13.12 -7.41 -0.07
C GLU A 56 -14.56 -6.94 0.15
N GLN A 57 -14.93 -6.61 1.38
CA GLN A 57 -16.23 -6.04 1.70
C GLN A 57 -16.42 -4.68 0.99
N LEU A 58 -15.40 -3.81 1.01
CA LEU A 58 -15.46 -2.50 0.35
C LEU A 58 -15.46 -2.64 -1.17
N LEU A 59 -14.72 -3.60 -1.73
CA LEU A 59 -14.78 -3.94 -3.16
C LEU A 59 -16.21 -4.29 -3.58
N ALA A 60 -16.85 -5.20 -2.87
CA ALA A 60 -18.24 -5.59 -3.14
C ALA A 60 -19.21 -4.42 -2.92
N TRP A 61 -18.99 -3.60 -1.87
CA TRP A 61 -19.81 -2.44 -1.58
C TRP A 61 -19.73 -1.41 -2.71
N VAL A 62 -18.54 -1.07 -3.20
CA VAL A 62 -18.35 -0.10 -4.29
C VAL A 62 -18.96 -0.64 -5.60
N ASN A 63 -18.69 -1.90 -5.93
CA ASN A 63 -19.22 -2.55 -7.13
C ASN A 63 -20.75 -2.46 -7.21
N ASN A 64 -21.43 -2.55 -6.08
CA ASN A 64 -22.90 -2.51 -5.99
C ASN A 64 -23.49 -1.10 -5.93
N ARG A 65 -22.70 -0.02 -5.95
CA ARG A 65 -23.24 1.36 -5.87
C ARG A 65 -23.94 1.82 -7.13
N TRP A 66 -23.40 1.46 -8.30
CA TRP A 66 -24.01 1.82 -9.60
C TRP A 66 -23.64 0.80 -10.67
N LEU A 67 -24.36 0.84 -11.77
CA LEU A 67 -24.00 0.08 -12.96
C LEU A 67 -22.98 0.87 -13.78
N HIS A 68 -21.98 0.17 -14.30
CA HIS A 68 -20.96 0.77 -15.17
C HIS A 68 -21.59 1.53 -16.35
N SER A 69 -21.01 2.67 -16.66
CA SER A 69 -21.32 3.51 -17.82
C SER A 69 -20.00 4.04 -18.40
N SER A 70 -20.02 4.40 -19.67
CA SER A 70 -18.92 5.15 -20.30
C SER A 70 -18.90 6.64 -19.95
N THR A 71 -19.87 7.10 -19.16
CA THR A 71 -19.92 8.49 -18.68
C THR A 71 -18.81 8.73 -17.67
N SER A 72 -18.07 9.82 -17.84
CA SER A 72 -17.06 10.29 -16.88
C SER A 72 -17.65 11.34 -15.95
N TYR A 73 -17.17 11.36 -14.73
CA TYR A 73 -17.45 12.42 -13.78
C TYR A 73 -16.51 13.62 -14.05
N PHE A 74 -17.10 14.79 -14.27
CA PHE A 74 -16.36 16.03 -14.46
C PHE A 74 -16.30 16.82 -13.14
N GLY A 75 -15.32 16.54 -12.31
CA GLY A 75 -15.11 17.19 -11.02
C GLY A 75 -13.85 16.68 -10.34
N PRO A 76 -13.54 17.20 -9.16
CA PRO A 76 -12.40 16.70 -8.40
C PRO A 76 -12.57 15.22 -8.06
N PRO A 77 -11.47 14.46 -7.91
CA PRO A 77 -11.54 13.03 -7.57
C PRO A 77 -11.91 12.85 -6.08
N ASP A 78 -13.16 13.07 -5.77
CA ASP A 78 -13.74 13.03 -4.44
C ASP A 78 -14.85 11.98 -4.36
N ALA A 79 -14.64 10.95 -3.54
CA ALA A 79 -15.58 9.85 -3.36
C ALA A 79 -16.95 10.33 -2.87
N ASN A 80 -17.00 11.34 -1.98
CA ASN A 80 -18.28 11.85 -1.46
C ASN A 80 -19.09 12.50 -2.58
N MET A 81 -18.44 13.32 -3.40
CA MET A 81 -19.10 13.98 -4.54
C MET A 81 -19.59 12.98 -5.59
N ILE A 82 -18.79 11.94 -5.88
CA ILE A 82 -19.19 10.87 -6.80
C ILE A 82 -20.39 10.10 -6.23
N LEU A 83 -20.35 9.72 -4.95
CA LEU A 83 -21.43 9.00 -4.27
C LEU A 83 -22.73 9.82 -4.22
N ASP A 84 -22.64 11.15 -4.05
CA ASP A 84 -23.81 12.03 -4.11
C ASP A 84 -24.43 12.07 -5.50
N ARG A 85 -23.61 12.09 -6.56
CA ARG A 85 -24.09 11.99 -7.95
C ARG A 85 -24.71 10.62 -8.23
N VAL A 86 -24.12 9.56 -7.68
CA VAL A 86 -24.69 8.21 -7.79
C VAL A 86 -26.06 8.13 -7.09
N ALA A 87 -26.19 8.71 -5.89
CA ALA A 87 -27.47 8.79 -5.18
C ALA A 87 -28.54 9.57 -5.99
N ALA A 88 -28.12 10.53 -6.81
CA ALA A 88 -28.98 11.25 -7.75
C ALA A 88 -29.20 10.52 -9.09
N GLY A 89 -28.80 9.24 -9.20
CA GLY A 89 -29.00 8.41 -10.40
C GLY A 89 -27.84 8.41 -11.40
N GLY A 90 -26.71 9.06 -11.07
CA GLY A 90 -25.50 9.04 -11.90
C GLY A 90 -24.89 7.65 -12.03
N ARG A 91 -24.24 7.41 -13.18
CA ARG A 91 -23.51 6.15 -13.48
C ARG A 91 -22.21 6.50 -14.18
N PHE A 92 -21.14 5.83 -13.80
CA PHE A 92 -19.78 6.22 -14.19
C PHE A 92 -18.92 5.03 -14.62
N GLY A 93 -17.70 5.33 -15.11
CA GLY A 93 -16.72 4.37 -15.61
C GLY A 93 -15.77 3.80 -14.54
N SER A 94 -14.71 3.13 -15.00
CA SER A 94 -13.72 2.49 -14.12
C SER A 94 -12.94 3.50 -13.27
N VAL A 95 -12.75 4.72 -13.77
CA VAL A 95 -12.07 5.80 -13.04
C VAL A 95 -12.76 6.10 -11.71
N GLU A 96 -14.08 6.28 -11.74
CA GLU A 96 -14.86 6.65 -10.57
C GLU A 96 -14.97 5.51 -9.56
N TYR A 97 -15.11 4.26 -10.04
CA TYR A 97 -15.00 3.07 -9.15
C TYR A 97 -13.67 3.06 -8.39
N THR A 98 -12.57 3.36 -9.10
CA THR A 98 -11.23 3.38 -8.52
C THR A 98 -11.04 4.51 -7.51
N ILE A 99 -11.57 5.72 -7.80
CA ILE A 99 -11.53 6.84 -6.87
C ILE A 99 -12.29 6.50 -5.60
N VAL A 100 -13.53 6.02 -5.73
CA VAL A 100 -14.37 5.70 -4.57
C VAL A 100 -13.75 4.57 -3.75
N LEU A 101 -13.25 3.50 -4.40
CA LEU A 101 -12.66 2.38 -3.69
C LEU A 101 -11.36 2.76 -2.97
N SER A 102 -10.44 3.46 -3.63
CA SER A 102 -9.17 3.85 -3.01
C SER A 102 -9.37 4.81 -1.84
N GLN A 103 -10.29 5.76 -1.95
CA GLN A 103 -10.59 6.70 -0.85
C GLN A 103 -11.38 6.03 0.27
N ALA A 104 -12.25 5.06 -0.03
CA ALA A 104 -12.95 4.26 0.96
C ALA A 104 -11.96 3.42 1.80
N LEU A 105 -10.99 2.77 1.14
CA LEU A 105 -9.93 2.00 1.82
C LEU A 105 -9.06 2.90 2.70
N ASN A 106 -8.58 4.02 2.17
CA ASN A 106 -7.80 4.97 2.95
C ASN A 106 -8.60 5.56 4.13
N ALA A 107 -9.91 5.79 3.98
CA ALA A 107 -10.76 6.28 5.06
C ALA A 107 -10.91 5.27 6.21
N VAL A 108 -10.68 3.98 5.98
CA VAL A 108 -10.63 2.93 7.02
C VAL A 108 -9.21 2.46 7.32
N GLU A 109 -8.22 3.29 6.97
CA GLU A 109 -6.81 3.08 7.32
C GLU A 109 -6.17 1.85 6.67
N ILE A 110 -6.65 1.48 5.47
CA ILE A 110 -5.99 0.52 4.57
C ILE A 110 -5.29 1.34 3.48
N PRO A 111 -3.93 1.29 3.39
CA PRO A 111 -3.20 2.03 2.36
C PRO A 111 -3.66 1.61 0.97
N ALA A 112 -4.15 2.55 0.18
CA ALA A 112 -4.65 2.26 -1.16
C ALA A 112 -4.23 3.33 -2.16
N ARG A 113 -3.88 2.88 -3.35
CA ARG A 113 -3.45 3.70 -4.50
C ARG A 113 -4.19 3.27 -5.75
N ARG A 114 -4.14 4.11 -6.77
CA ARG A 114 -4.80 3.83 -8.05
C ARG A 114 -3.77 3.43 -9.08
N LEU A 115 -4.12 2.44 -9.87
CA LEU A 115 -3.36 1.99 -11.02
C LEU A 115 -4.18 2.13 -12.30
N VAL A 116 -3.46 2.23 -13.41
CA VAL A 116 -4.01 2.08 -14.75
C VAL A 116 -3.31 0.89 -15.40
N LEU A 117 -4.09 -0.06 -15.83
CA LEU A 117 -3.64 -1.22 -16.60
C LEU A 117 -3.72 -0.87 -18.09
N TYR A 118 -2.76 -1.35 -18.87
CA TYR A 118 -2.67 -1.11 -20.29
C TYR A 118 -2.50 -2.43 -21.05
N ALA A 119 -3.32 -2.59 -22.06
CA ALA A 119 -3.20 -3.71 -23.01
C ALA A 119 -2.08 -3.46 -24.03
N ASP A 120 -1.58 -4.51 -24.63
CA ASP A 120 -0.73 -4.41 -25.82
C ASP A 120 -1.45 -3.63 -26.93
N GLY A 121 -0.71 -2.74 -27.59
CA GLY A 121 -1.26 -1.91 -28.65
C GLY A 121 -2.18 -0.78 -28.16
N TYR A 122 -2.13 -0.43 -26.87
CA TYR A 122 -2.92 0.67 -26.28
C TYR A 122 -2.81 1.99 -27.06
N HIS A 123 -1.74 2.23 -27.80
CA HIS A 123 -1.57 3.41 -28.67
C HIS A 123 -2.61 3.50 -29.80
N ALA A 124 -3.15 2.36 -30.19
CA ALA A 124 -4.10 2.27 -31.33
C ALA A 124 -5.58 2.18 -30.89
N ARG A 125 -5.85 2.01 -29.58
CA ARG A 125 -7.20 1.81 -29.05
C ARG A 125 -7.47 2.69 -27.85
N GLN A 126 -8.60 3.40 -27.84
CA GLN A 126 -9.02 4.23 -26.71
C GLN A 126 -9.49 3.39 -25.49
N ASP A 127 -9.92 2.17 -25.72
CA ASP A 127 -10.43 1.20 -24.72
C ASP A 127 -9.38 0.22 -24.21
N ALA A 128 -8.11 0.40 -24.62
CA ALA A 128 -7.01 -0.47 -24.24
C ALA A 128 -6.42 -0.16 -22.83
N LEU A 129 -7.17 0.53 -21.99
CA LEU A 129 -6.77 0.84 -20.61
C LEU A 129 -7.93 0.59 -19.64
N HIS A 130 -7.57 0.21 -18.42
CA HIS A 130 -8.51 -0.05 -17.34
C HIS A 130 -8.00 0.49 -16.00
N HIS A 131 -8.85 1.20 -15.27
CA HIS A 131 -8.49 1.75 -13.96
C HIS A 131 -8.86 0.76 -12.85
N VAL A 132 -7.93 0.54 -11.94
CA VAL A 132 -8.06 -0.37 -10.80
C VAL A 132 -7.46 0.24 -9.54
N THR A 133 -7.77 -0.35 -8.40
CA THR A 133 -7.20 0.02 -7.10
C THR A 133 -6.22 -1.05 -6.66
N GLU A 134 -5.13 -0.64 -6.05
CA GLU A 134 -4.23 -1.54 -5.35
C GLU A 134 -4.20 -1.17 -3.87
N ALA A 135 -4.33 -2.14 -2.98
CA ALA A 135 -4.35 -1.96 -1.55
C ALA A 135 -3.23 -2.76 -0.88
N TRP A 136 -2.58 -2.17 0.11
CA TRP A 136 -1.69 -2.91 1.00
C TRP A 136 -2.50 -3.61 2.07
N ILE A 137 -2.30 -4.91 2.20
CA ILE A 137 -3.02 -5.74 3.16
C ILE A 137 -2.06 -6.18 4.26
N ASP A 138 -2.23 -5.61 5.43
CA ASP A 138 -1.39 -5.84 6.61
C ASP A 138 -1.30 -7.32 6.97
N ASP A 139 -2.43 -8.03 6.93
CA ASP A 139 -2.50 -9.47 7.23
C ASP A 139 -1.63 -10.32 6.32
N LEU A 140 -1.38 -9.85 5.10
CA LEU A 140 -0.60 -10.54 4.08
C LEU A 140 0.81 -9.95 3.91
N GLY A 141 1.04 -8.73 4.42
CA GLY A 141 2.27 -7.98 4.23
C GLY A 141 2.57 -7.70 2.76
N LYS A 142 1.53 -7.42 1.94
CA LYS A 142 1.70 -7.20 0.50
C LYS A 142 0.58 -6.37 -0.13
N TRP A 143 0.84 -5.86 -1.32
CA TRP A 143 -0.17 -5.24 -2.17
C TRP A 143 -1.06 -6.28 -2.84
N ILE A 144 -2.34 -5.95 -3.03
CA ILE A 144 -3.30 -6.74 -3.82
C ILE A 144 -4.07 -5.86 -4.79
N LEU A 145 -4.40 -6.39 -5.96
CA LEU A 145 -5.19 -5.70 -6.97
C LEU A 145 -6.69 -5.91 -6.75
N LEU A 146 -7.45 -4.81 -6.81
CA LEU A 146 -8.90 -4.77 -6.61
C LEU A 146 -9.55 -4.05 -7.80
N ASP A 147 -10.39 -4.74 -8.54
CA ASP A 147 -11.16 -4.16 -9.65
C ASP A 147 -12.56 -3.76 -9.18
N GLY A 148 -12.73 -2.51 -8.81
CA GLY A 148 -14.00 -1.97 -8.33
C GLY A 148 -15.13 -2.04 -9.35
N ARG A 149 -14.82 -1.86 -10.63
CA ARG A 149 -15.79 -1.93 -11.72
C ARG A 149 -16.39 -3.33 -11.88
N ASN A 150 -15.54 -4.35 -11.83
CA ASN A 150 -15.94 -5.74 -12.05
C ASN A 150 -16.19 -6.50 -10.74
N GLY A 151 -15.93 -5.86 -9.58
CA GLY A 151 -16.02 -6.50 -8.27
C GLY A 151 -15.08 -7.68 -8.14
N ALA A 152 -13.85 -7.56 -8.63
CA ALA A 152 -12.98 -8.67 -8.90
C ALA A 152 -11.61 -8.57 -8.23
N THR A 153 -11.04 -9.73 -7.92
CA THR A 153 -9.65 -9.94 -7.53
C THR A 153 -9.08 -11.09 -8.36
N TRP A 154 -7.77 -11.16 -8.44
CA TRP A 154 -7.06 -12.31 -9.01
C TRP A 154 -6.30 -13.02 -7.91
N ARG A 155 -6.31 -14.36 -7.96
CA ARG A 155 -5.69 -15.19 -6.94
C ARG A 155 -4.75 -16.21 -7.58
N ASP A 156 -3.75 -16.62 -6.84
CA ASP A 156 -2.94 -17.77 -7.19
C ASP A 156 -3.66 -19.09 -6.85
N SER A 157 -2.99 -20.22 -7.13
CA SER A 157 -3.53 -21.56 -6.88
C SER A 157 -3.81 -21.86 -5.41
N ASP A 158 -3.18 -21.10 -4.49
CA ASP A 158 -3.35 -21.24 -3.04
C ASP A 158 -4.47 -20.33 -2.53
N GLY A 159 -5.11 -19.58 -3.44
CA GLY A 159 -6.16 -18.63 -3.12
C GLY A 159 -5.65 -17.28 -2.59
N THR A 160 -4.34 -17.01 -2.62
CA THR A 160 -3.77 -15.73 -2.18
C THR A 160 -4.00 -14.65 -3.23
N PRO A 161 -4.52 -13.47 -2.87
CA PRO A 161 -4.71 -12.38 -3.80
C PRO A 161 -3.38 -11.85 -4.36
N LEU A 162 -3.38 -11.44 -5.63
CA LEU A 162 -2.21 -10.99 -6.37
C LEU A 162 -2.19 -9.46 -6.52
N SER A 163 -0.98 -8.89 -6.52
CA SER A 163 -0.73 -7.49 -6.84
C SER A 163 -0.68 -7.25 -8.35
N GLY A 164 -0.70 -5.98 -8.78
CA GLY A 164 -0.52 -5.62 -10.18
C GLY A 164 0.82 -6.10 -10.74
N LEU A 165 1.90 -6.00 -9.96
CA LEU A 165 3.23 -6.46 -10.35
C LEU A 165 3.29 -7.99 -10.52
N GLU A 166 2.71 -8.75 -9.59
CA GLU A 166 2.64 -10.21 -9.69
C GLU A 166 1.83 -10.66 -10.91
N LEU A 167 0.70 -10.00 -11.16
CA LEU A 167 -0.14 -10.28 -12.33
C LEU A 167 0.60 -10.00 -13.64
N GLN A 168 1.30 -8.87 -13.73
CA GLN A 168 2.11 -8.54 -14.89
C GLN A 168 3.18 -9.60 -15.15
N ARG A 169 3.90 -10.04 -14.12
CA ARG A 169 4.92 -11.08 -14.22
C ARG A 169 4.34 -12.40 -14.68
N ARG A 170 3.22 -12.81 -14.11
CA ARG A 170 2.52 -14.05 -14.50
C ARG A 170 2.03 -13.98 -15.94
N TYR A 171 1.45 -12.84 -16.33
CA TYR A 171 1.04 -12.64 -17.72
C TYR A 171 2.20 -12.83 -18.69
N HIS A 172 3.35 -12.21 -18.44
CA HIS A 172 4.54 -12.36 -19.29
C HIS A 172 5.17 -13.75 -19.23
N ALA A 173 4.99 -14.47 -18.13
CA ALA A 173 5.41 -15.88 -18.02
C ALA A 173 4.42 -16.86 -18.70
N GLY A 174 3.28 -16.37 -19.20
CA GLY A 174 2.23 -17.22 -19.77
C GLY A 174 1.36 -17.93 -18.73
N ASP A 175 1.49 -17.55 -17.46
CA ASP A 175 0.67 -18.08 -16.38
C ASP A 175 -0.70 -17.36 -16.33
N ARG A 176 -1.76 -18.09 -15.91
CA ARG A 176 -3.12 -17.60 -15.87
C ARG A 176 -3.70 -17.75 -14.47
N PRO A 177 -3.61 -16.69 -13.63
CA PRO A 177 -4.15 -16.72 -12.28
C PRO A 177 -5.68 -16.83 -12.30
N GLU A 178 -6.23 -17.37 -11.22
CA GLU A 178 -7.68 -17.48 -11.07
C GLU A 178 -8.32 -16.10 -10.90
N PHE A 179 -9.37 -15.86 -11.68
CA PHE A 179 -10.20 -14.69 -11.55
C PHE A 179 -11.33 -14.95 -10.54
N ASN A 180 -11.34 -14.21 -9.45
CA ASN A 180 -12.41 -14.23 -8.46
C ASN A 180 -13.17 -12.91 -8.49
N GLY A 181 -14.32 -12.87 -9.15
CA GLY A 181 -15.15 -11.68 -9.31
C GLY A 181 -16.58 -11.91 -8.88
N ALA A 182 -17.21 -10.88 -8.33
CA ALA A 182 -18.65 -10.86 -8.12
C ALA A 182 -19.32 -10.86 -9.50
N ARG A 183 -20.02 -11.93 -9.83
CA ARG A 183 -20.82 -12.01 -11.06
C ARG A 183 -22.07 -11.12 -10.92
N THR A 184 -21.91 -9.82 -11.07
CA THR A 184 -23.05 -8.91 -11.18
C THR A 184 -23.54 -8.87 -12.63
N GLY A 185 -24.21 -9.94 -13.09
CA GLY A 185 -25.08 -9.92 -14.29
C GLY A 185 -24.48 -9.52 -15.64
N ARG A 186 -23.18 -9.20 -15.72
CA ARG A 186 -22.43 -8.93 -16.95
C ARG A 186 -21.37 -10.00 -17.13
N SER A 187 -21.26 -10.50 -18.35
CA SER A 187 -20.15 -11.34 -18.76
C SER A 187 -18.86 -10.51 -18.66
N PHE A 188 -18.10 -10.67 -17.58
CA PHE A 188 -16.72 -10.28 -17.54
C PHE A 188 -15.98 -11.26 -18.46
N ASP A 189 -15.40 -10.74 -19.52
CA ASP A 189 -14.53 -11.55 -20.35
C ASP A 189 -13.15 -11.64 -19.71
N ALA A 190 -12.87 -12.78 -19.09
CA ALA A 190 -11.56 -13.01 -18.47
C ALA A 190 -10.42 -12.90 -19.50
N ALA A 191 -10.67 -13.27 -20.76
CA ALA A 191 -9.70 -13.13 -21.84
C ALA A 191 -9.45 -11.66 -22.21
N GLU A 192 -10.47 -10.80 -22.13
CA GLU A 192 -10.28 -9.35 -22.29
C GLU A 192 -9.43 -8.79 -21.15
N ALA A 193 -9.68 -9.22 -19.91
CA ALA A 193 -8.91 -8.77 -18.74
C ALA A 193 -7.44 -9.19 -18.79
N GLU A 194 -7.13 -10.34 -19.34
CA GLU A 194 -5.74 -10.81 -19.48
C GLU A 194 -4.89 -9.83 -20.30
N ASN A 195 -5.46 -9.20 -21.30
CA ASN A 195 -4.75 -8.23 -22.13
C ASN A 195 -4.36 -6.95 -21.37
N TRP A 196 -5.03 -6.63 -20.25
CA TRP A 196 -4.72 -5.44 -19.46
C TRP A 196 -3.43 -5.54 -18.65
N PHE A 197 -2.86 -6.74 -18.47
CA PHE A 197 -1.65 -6.94 -17.68
C PHE A 197 -0.35 -6.79 -18.45
N SER A 198 -0.40 -6.33 -19.69
CA SER A 198 0.83 -6.07 -20.46
C SER A 198 1.68 -5.01 -19.77
N TYR A 199 1.03 -3.94 -19.29
CA TYR A 199 1.70 -2.84 -18.57
C TYR A 199 0.77 -2.28 -17.50
N PHE A 200 1.35 -1.66 -16.47
CA PHE A 200 0.58 -0.84 -15.55
C PHE A 200 1.31 0.45 -15.18
N ALA A 201 0.56 1.46 -14.74
CA ALA A 201 1.08 2.71 -14.24
C ALA A 201 0.40 3.07 -12.92
N MET A 202 1.17 3.62 -12.00
CA MET A 202 0.65 4.20 -10.77
C MET A 202 0.14 5.61 -11.05
N VAL A 203 -1.02 5.95 -10.51
CA VAL A 203 -1.55 7.30 -10.59
C VAL A 203 -1.03 8.10 -9.42
N THR A 204 -0.23 9.12 -9.70
CA THR A 204 0.24 10.04 -8.67
C THR A 204 -0.75 11.19 -8.55
N ALA A 205 -1.13 11.56 -7.34
CA ALA A 205 -1.94 12.73 -7.05
C ALA A 205 -1.10 13.77 -6.32
N LYS A 206 -1.11 15.01 -6.79
CA LYS A 206 -0.55 16.12 -6.05
C LYS A 206 -1.51 16.46 -4.91
N ASP A 207 -0.99 16.44 -3.69
CA ASP A 207 -1.69 16.86 -2.46
C ASP A 207 -2.92 16.02 -2.04
N GLY A 208 -3.14 14.88 -2.62
CA GLY A 208 -4.20 13.93 -2.22
C GLY A 208 -5.64 14.43 -2.38
N LEU A 209 -5.86 15.67 -2.81
CA LEU A 209 -7.18 16.30 -2.79
C LEU A 209 -7.73 16.63 -4.16
N ALA A 210 -6.89 16.87 -5.15
CA ALA A 210 -7.34 17.26 -6.48
C ALA A 210 -6.50 16.54 -7.53
N TRP A 211 -7.18 15.83 -8.38
CA TRP A 211 -6.57 15.32 -9.58
C TRP A 211 -6.67 16.38 -10.67
N THR A 212 -5.79 17.32 -10.67
CA THR A 212 -5.67 18.24 -11.80
C THR A 212 -4.59 17.81 -12.78
N ASP A 213 -3.54 17.14 -12.30
CA ASP A 213 -2.40 16.73 -13.11
C ASP A 213 -1.84 15.38 -12.66
N GLY A 214 -2.66 14.33 -12.69
CA GLY A 214 -2.19 12.98 -12.39
C GLY A 214 -1.05 12.58 -13.31
N SER A 215 0.14 12.44 -12.76
CA SER A 215 1.26 11.85 -13.49
C SER A 215 1.14 10.33 -13.39
N TYR A 216 1.42 9.64 -14.48
CA TYR A 216 1.51 8.19 -14.49
C TYR A 216 2.97 7.80 -14.30
N VAL A 217 3.22 6.91 -13.36
CA VAL A 217 4.52 6.27 -13.21
C VAL A 217 4.40 4.88 -13.79
N PRO A 218 4.95 4.62 -14.97
CA PRO A 218 4.88 3.32 -15.57
C PRO A 218 5.77 2.35 -14.82
N VAL A 219 5.26 1.17 -14.58
CA VAL A 219 6.03 0.01 -14.16
C VAL A 219 6.09 -0.95 -15.32
N MET A 220 7.27 -1.45 -15.61
CA MET A 220 7.52 -2.14 -16.85
C MET A 220 7.98 -3.56 -16.65
N ALA A 221 7.38 -4.47 -17.41
CA ALA A 221 8.02 -5.73 -17.74
C ALA A 221 8.50 -5.65 -19.20
N GLY A 222 9.76 -5.99 -19.45
CA GLY A 222 10.28 -6.06 -20.80
C GLY A 222 10.82 -4.78 -21.43
N GLY A 223 11.05 -3.73 -20.66
CA GLY A 223 11.87 -2.57 -21.12
C GLY A 223 11.19 -1.53 -22.00
N THR A 224 9.85 -1.54 -22.16
CA THR A 224 9.13 -0.54 -22.96
C THR A 224 8.47 0.52 -22.09
N VAL A 225 8.88 1.77 -22.19
CA VAL A 225 8.27 2.90 -21.48
C VAL A 225 6.98 3.34 -22.14
N ILE A 226 5.89 3.33 -21.37
CA ILE A 226 4.60 3.75 -21.86
C ILE A 226 4.44 5.27 -21.84
N ARG A 227 4.75 5.90 -20.71
CA ARG A 227 4.68 7.35 -20.53
C ARG A 227 5.33 7.71 -19.21
N SER A 228 6.19 8.71 -19.12
CA SER A 228 6.93 8.89 -17.90
C SER A 228 7.36 10.30 -17.59
N SER A 229 6.98 10.80 -16.43
CA SER A 229 7.80 11.73 -15.65
C SER A 229 8.69 11.02 -14.63
N ARG A 230 8.39 9.78 -14.26
CA ARG A 230 9.15 8.92 -13.32
C ARG A 230 9.09 7.48 -13.79
N LEU A 231 10.14 6.73 -13.58
CA LEU A 231 10.23 5.30 -13.87
C LEU A 231 10.43 4.54 -12.57
N ALA A 232 9.66 3.48 -12.40
CA ALA A 232 9.94 2.46 -11.42
C ALA A 232 10.62 1.30 -12.16
N ASP A 233 11.90 1.09 -11.91
CA ASP A 233 12.71 0.08 -12.56
C ASP A 233 13.00 -1.13 -11.67
N SER A 234 12.55 -1.09 -10.44
CA SER A 234 12.69 -2.15 -9.45
C SER A 234 11.36 -2.50 -8.77
N ASP A 235 11.32 -3.68 -8.17
CA ASP A 235 10.18 -4.14 -7.38
C ASP A 235 9.89 -3.23 -6.18
N VAL A 236 10.96 -2.70 -5.56
CA VAL A 236 10.84 -1.80 -4.41
C VAL A 236 10.13 -0.51 -4.81
N ASP A 237 10.40 0.01 -6.01
CA ASP A 237 9.73 1.20 -6.52
C ASP A 237 8.29 0.93 -6.92
N ALA A 238 8.04 -0.25 -7.48
CA ALA A 238 6.71 -0.65 -7.95
C ALA A 238 5.78 -1.06 -6.81
N ALA A 239 6.31 -1.76 -5.82
CA ALA A 239 5.55 -2.33 -4.71
C ALA A 239 6.34 -2.16 -3.39
N PRO A 240 6.41 -0.93 -2.83
CA PRO A 240 7.16 -0.67 -1.61
C PRO A 240 6.63 -1.53 -0.46
N ASP A 241 7.56 -2.11 0.30
CA ASP A 241 7.26 -2.92 1.49
C ASP A 241 6.92 -1.99 2.66
N LEU A 242 5.64 -1.86 2.99
CA LEU A 242 5.17 -1.05 4.10
C LEU A 242 5.45 -1.68 5.48
N SER A 243 5.90 -2.93 5.53
CA SER A 243 6.40 -3.54 6.77
C SER A 243 7.86 -3.19 7.07
N ALA A 244 8.52 -2.45 6.18
CA ALA A 244 9.91 -2.04 6.36
C ALA A 244 10.05 -1.07 7.53
N ILE A 245 11.14 -1.26 8.30
CA ILE A 245 11.52 -0.43 9.44
C ILE A 245 12.93 0.08 9.20
N SER A 246 13.20 1.34 9.42
CA SER A 246 14.55 1.88 9.51
C SER A 246 14.85 2.29 10.95
N THR A 247 16.14 2.32 11.30
CA THR A 247 16.59 2.61 12.66
C THR A 247 17.66 3.68 12.63
N SER A 248 17.60 4.58 13.60
CA SER A 248 18.67 5.54 13.87
C SER A 248 19.07 5.45 15.34
N VAL A 249 20.36 5.71 15.61
CA VAL A 249 20.89 5.83 16.96
C VAL A 249 20.82 7.30 17.38
N THR A 250 20.40 7.56 18.60
CA THR A 250 20.41 8.89 19.21
C THR A 250 21.12 8.83 20.56
N ASP A 251 21.77 9.92 20.94
CA ASP A 251 22.49 10.09 22.22
C ASP A 251 21.81 11.09 23.18
N ARG A 252 20.60 11.56 22.84
CA ARG A 252 19.84 12.48 23.66
C ARG A 252 19.41 11.84 24.98
N GLY A 253 20.21 12.03 26.03
CA GLY A 253 19.96 11.48 27.36
C GLY A 253 20.52 10.06 27.57
N GLY A 254 21.39 9.61 26.71
CA GLY A 254 22.01 8.28 26.64
C GLY A 254 21.76 7.58 25.31
N PRO A 255 22.48 6.49 25.03
CA PRO A 255 22.31 5.76 23.77
C PRO A 255 20.89 5.18 23.67
N ALA A 256 20.23 5.44 22.55
CA ALA A 256 18.88 4.97 22.28
C ALA A 256 18.66 4.70 20.80
N LEU A 257 17.71 3.83 20.49
CA LEU A 257 17.26 3.53 19.11
C LEU A 257 15.93 4.20 18.85
N VAL A 258 15.82 4.83 17.69
CA VAL A 258 14.56 5.35 17.16
C VAL A 258 14.21 4.56 15.90
N PHE A 259 13.00 4.02 15.86
CA PHE A 259 12.49 3.25 14.73
C PHE A 259 11.61 4.15 13.84
N HIS A 260 11.71 3.95 12.54
CA HIS A 260 10.92 4.66 11.55
C HIS A 260 10.28 3.69 10.57
N THR A 261 9.10 4.01 10.09
CA THR A 261 8.39 3.27 9.05
C THR A 261 7.75 4.23 8.05
N ASP A 262 7.63 3.78 6.81
CA ASP A 262 6.87 4.50 5.77
C ASP A 262 5.39 4.04 5.72
N HIS A 263 4.94 3.18 6.64
CA HIS A 263 3.54 2.77 6.72
C HIS A 263 2.66 3.95 7.16
N PRO A 264 1.72 4.42 6.31
CA PRO A 264 1.01 5.69 6.53
C PRO A 264 0.01 5.67 7.69
N TYR A 265 -0.34 4.48 8.18
CA TYR A 265 -1.28 4.25 9.29
C TYR A 265 -0.64 3.47 10.44
N ALA A 266 0.67 3.46 10.52
CA ALA A 266 1.35 2.91 11.69
C ALA A 266 0.95 3.71 12.95
N ASN A 267 0.78 3.01 14.07
CA ASN A 267 0.49 3.60 15.37
C ASN A 267 1.61 3.38 16.39
N GLY A 268 2.65 2.62 16.03
CA GLY A 268 3.82 2.39 16.87
C GLY A 268 4.60 1.14 16.50
N PHE A 269 5.42 0.68 17.43
CA PHE A 269 6.25 -0.50 17.28
C PHE A 269 6.11 -1.42 18.49
N VAL A 270 6.06 -2.71 18.25
CA VAL A 270 6.24 -3.73 19.27
C VAL A 270 7.68 -4.21 19.21
N VAL A 271 8.41 -4.01 20.29
CA VAL A 271 9.81 -4.44 20.44
C VAL A 271 9.86 -5.57 21.46
N SER A 272 10.42 -6.70 21.08
CA SER A 272 10.59 -7.84 21.99
C SER A 272 12.06 -8.25 22.06
N ASP A 273 12.57 -8.35 23.28
CA ASP A 273 13.90 -8.95 23.53
C ASP A 273 13.82 -10.46 23.30
N THR A 274 14.68 -10.99 22.44
CA THR A 274 14.66 -12.42 22.10
C THR A 274 15.20 -13.31 23.23
N THR A 275 15.92 -12.74 24.20
CA THR A 275 16.53 -13.44 25.34
C THR A 275 15.59 -13.45 26.54
N THR A 276 15.17 -12.27 27.01
CA THR A 276 14.32 -12.14 28.20
C THR A 276 12.85 -12.42 27.90
N LYS A 277 12.44 -12.27 26.61
CA LYS A 277 11.05 -12.32 26.13
C LYS A 277 10.21 -11.13 26.59
N ASP A 278 10.85 -10.12 27.17
CA ASP A 278 10.16 -8.88 27.49
C ASP A 278 9.68 -8.18 26.20
N THR A 279 8.50 -7.60 26.26
CA THR A 279 7.90 -6.91 25.13
C THR A 279 7.49 -5.51 25.56
N THR A 280 7.89 -4.53 24.76
CA THR A 280 7.57 -3.11 24.98
C THR A 280 6.86 -2.57 23.76
N PHE A 281 5.84 -1.77 23.96
CA PHE A 281 5.24 -0.95 22.90
C PHE A 281 5.90 0.43 22.92
N LEU A 282 6.30 0.90 21.75
CA LEU A 282 6.82 2.25 21.54
C LEU A 282 5.86 3.00 20.61
N GLU A 283 5.53 4.23 20.97
CA GLU A 283 4.82 5.13 20.06
C GLU A 283 5.74 5.56 18.90
N LEU A 284 5.15 6.13 17.85
CA LEU A 284 5.93 6.72 16.77
C LEU A 284 6.82 7.83 17.36
N ASP A 285 8.07 7.90 16.94
CA ASP A 285 9.10 8.84 17.43
C ASP A 285 9.57 8.59 18.87
N GLU A 286 9.09 7.58 19.58
CA GLU A 286 9.61 7.18 20.87
C GLU A 286 10.93 6.41 20.71
N ALA A 287 11.88 6.70 21.61
CA ALA A 287 13.20 6.07 21.60
C ALA A 287 13.28 4.90 22.59
N LEU A 288 13.80 3.78 22.12
CA LEU A 288 14.18 2.67 22.98
C LEU A 288 15.52 2.97 23.64
N SER A 289 15.54 3.17 24.95
CA SER A 289 16.79 3.35 25.69
C SER A 289 17.64 2.08 25.64
N LEU A 290 18.91 2.23 25.31
CA LEU A 290 19.91 1.17 25.33
C LEU A 290 20.69 1.12 26.68
N ALA A 291 20.19 1.80 27.70
CA ALA A 291 20.81 1.78 29.04
C ALA A 291 20.76 0.36 29.60
N GLY A 292 21.89 -0.32 29.56
CA GLY A 292 22.04 -1.68 30.01
C GLY A 292 23.53 -2.04 30.13
N GLU A 293 23.81 -3.25 30.62
CA GLU A 293 25.18 -3.76 30.65
C GLU A 293 25.70 -3.97 29.22
N PRO A 294 27.01 -3.74 29.00
CA PRO A 294 27.65 -4.05 27.73
C PRO A 294 27.38 -5.51 27.33
N GLY A 295 27.06 -5.73 26.08
CA GLY A 295 26.79 -7.07 25.60
C GLY A 295 26.09 -7.13 24.24
N ASP A 296 25.86 -8.34 23.80
CA ASP A 296 25.15 -8.70 22.58
C ASP A 296 23.65 -8.75 22.85
N GLN A 297 22.88 -7.91 22.18
CA GLN A 297 21.44 -7.79 22.35
C GLN A 297 20.73 -8.13 21.05
N ARG A 298 19.65 -8.89 21.17
CA ARG A 298 18.84 -9.31 20.02
C ARG A 298 17.38 -8.99 20.26
N LEU A 299 16.84 -8.16 19.39
CA LEU A 299 15.44 -7.74 19.44
C LEU A 299 14.69 -8.23 18.19
N THR A 300 13.40 -8.34 18.33
CA THR A 300 12.47 -8.31 17.20
C THR A 300 11.65 -7.04 17.28
N VAL A 301 11.44 -6.39 16.14
CA VAL A 301 10.67 -5.15 16.03
C VAL A 301 9.59 -5.34 14.97
N ALA A 302 8.36 -5.04 15.31
CA ALA A 302 7.23 -5.09 14.40
C ALA A 302 6.48 -3.77 14.37
N VAL A 303 6.12 -3.28 13.19
CA VAL A 303 5.19 -2.14 13.04
C VAL A 303 3.80 -2.58 13.47
N THR A 304 3.11 -1.73 14.22
CA THR A 304 1.70 -1.94 14.57
C THR A 304 0.79 -1.01 13.77
N THR A 305 -0.34 -1.54 13.34
CA THR A 305 -1.37 -0.85 12.56
C THR A 305 -2.74 -1.05 13.21
N PRO A 306 -3.80 -0.37 12.77
CA PRO A 306 -5.15 -0.61 13.28
C PRO A 306 -5.67 -2.04 13.10
N TYR A 307 -5.08 -2.81 12.19
CA TYR A 307 -5.53 -4.17 11.89
C TYR A 307 -4.71 -5.27 12.56
N CYS A 308 -3.38 -5.12 12.60
CA CYS A 308 -2.49 -6.11 13.19
C CYS A 308 -1.09 -5.56 13.48
N SER A 309 -0.25 -6.40 14.06
CA SER A 309 1.21 -6.21 14.03
C SER A 309 1.77 -6.88 12.79
N LEU A 310 2.58 -6.15 12.03
CA LEU A 310 3.22 -6.65 10.81
C LEU A 310 4.31 -7.68 11.13
N SER A 311 4.82 -8.35 10.11
CA SER A 311 5.91 -9.33 10.26
C SER A 311 7.12 -8.70 10.97
N PRO A 312 7.60 -9.29 12.08
CA PRO A 312 8.69 -8.72 12.84
C PRO A 312 10.01 -8.77 12.07
N ARG A 313 10.85 -7.76 12.31
CA ARG A 313 12.23 -7.69 11.83
C ARG A 313 13.18 -7.99 12.98
N HIS A 314 14.30 -8.62 12.67
CA HIS A 314 15.32 -8.93 13.65
C HIS A 314 16.37 -7.83 13.69
N LEU A 315 16.64 -7.33 14.87
CA LEU A 315 17.69 -6.36 15.15
C LEU A 315 18.72 -7.00 16.06
N HIS A 316 19.98 -6.87 15.71
CA HIS A 316 21.11 -7.26 16.53
C HIS A 316 21.99 -6.04 16.75
N TYR A 317 22.29 -5.72 17.98
CA TYR A 317 23.21 -4.65 18.34
C TYR A 317 24.12 -5.07 19.50
N VAL A 318 25.27 -4.45 19.54
CA VAL A 318 26.26 -4.66 20.60
C VAL A 318 26.51 -3.33 21.31
N THR A 319 26.34 -3.30 22.63
CA THR A 319 26.77 -2.20 23.47
C THR A 319 28.16 -2.52 24.04
N ARG A 320 29.08 -1.59 23.92
CA ARG A 320 30.46 -1.73 24.44
C ARG A 320 30.68 -0.82 25.60
#